data_656c536b815c158d9429a27c2fcfff07
#
_entry.id   656c536b815c158d9429a27c2fcfff07
#
_cell.length_a   1.000
_cell.length_b   1.000
_cell.length_c   1.000
_cell.angle_alpha   90.00
_cell.angle_beta   90.00
_cell.angle_gamma   90.00
#
_symmetry.space_group_name_H-M   'P 1'
#
loop_
_entity.id
_entity.type
_entity.pdbx_description
1 polymer ?
#
loop_
_entity_poly.entity_id
_entity_poly.type
_entity_poly.pdbx_seq_one_letter_code
_entity_poly.pdbx_strand_id
1 'polypeptide(L)'
;MHSVPHFPAEDSKLRATGLQVRRGGNCPNSLEVLAQLVSAGPRHRLPTKLHLVSCLPDAQAAATAEILSSFGNGPVEIDFSHCLYRTGHDAPASSYIIRSAETGSRTIVNYNDLPEMTFGEFEEIASAFAGYGGGECWWHFEVRQVTRVGSIVSRGCHD
;
A
#
# COMPACT_ATOMS: atom_id res chain seq x y z
N MET A 1 -3.47 12.55 10.04
CA MET A 1 -4.28 12.33 11.26
C MET A 1 -4.24 13.57 12.12
N HIS A 2 -5.41 14.08 12.49
CA HIS A 2 -5.58 15.21 13.39
C HIS A 2 -5.95 14.70 14.77
N SER A 3 -5.17 15.04 15.79
CA SER A 3 -5.53 14.80 17.19
C SER A 3 -6.30 16.00 17.72
N VAL A 4 -7.47 15.76 18.30
CA VAL A 4 -8.37 16.80 18.84
C VAL A 4 -8.75 16.47 20.28
N PRO A 5 -9.09 17.47 21.14
CA PRO A 5 -9.48 17.21 22.53
C PRO A 5 -10.68 16.25 22.62
N HIS A 6 -11.71 16.50 21.86
CA HIS A 6 -12.93 15.70 21.74
C HIS A 6 -13.35 15.64 20.27
N PHE A 7 -14.28 14.77 19.90
CA PHE A 7 -14.79 14.73 18.54
C PHE A 7 -15.64 15.99 18.25
N PRO A 8 -15.39 16.72 17.12
CA PRO A 8 -16.14 17.94 16.81
C PRO A 8 -17.61 17.62 16.50
N ALA A 9 -18.51 18.44 17.00
CA ALA A 9 -19.91 18.43 16.57
C ALA A 9 -20.03 19.03 15.15
N GLU A 10 -21.17 18.78 14.50
CA GLU A 10 -21.46 19.43 13.22
C GLU A 10 -21.39 20.95 13.37
N ASP A 11 -20.96 21.62 12.32
CA ASP A 11 -20.83 23.10 12.25
C ASP A 11 -19.97 23.73 13.36
N SER A 12 -19.09 22.95 13.97
CA SER A 12 -18.18 23.42 15.01
C SER A 12 -16.77 23.60 14.49
N LYS A 13 -16.04 24.60 15.05
CA LYS A 13 -14.63 24.81 14.77
C LYS A 13 -13.80 24.35 15.96
N LEU A 14 -12.96 23.35 15.73
CA LEU A 14 -12.06 22.82 16.76
C LEU A 14 -10.60 22.93 16.29
N ARG A 15 -9.72 23.32 17.20
CA ARG A 15 -8.29 23.35 16.93
C ARG A 15 -7.67 21.99 17.24
N ALA A 16 -7.01 21.40 16.26
CA ALA A 16 -6.23 20.18 16.49
C ALA A 16 -5.04 20.47 17.43
N THR A 17 -4.76 19.54 18.32
CA THR A 17 -3.62 19.55 19.24
C THR A 17 -2.38 18.86 18.65
N GLY A 18 -2.55 18.12 17.56
CA GLY A 18 -1.47 17.47 16.85
C GLY A 18 -1.86 17.13 15.41
N LEU A 19 -0.88 17.16 14.52
CA LEU A 19 -1.00 16.74 13.12
C LEU A 19 0.08 15.70 12.81
N GLN A 20 -0.33 14.58 12.23
CA GLN A 20 0.57 13.58 11.71
C GLN A 20 0.21 13.24 10.26
N VAL A 21 1.21 13.25 9.40
CA VAL A 21 1.12 12.76 8.02
C VAL A 21 1.99 11.50 7.94
N ARG A 22 1.43 10.43 7.41
CA ARG A 22 2.15 9.15 7.24
C ARG A 22 1.68 8.48 5.98
N ARG A 23 2.57 7.72 5.35
CA ARG A 23 2.16 6.76 4.34
C ARG A 23 1.17 5.76 4.98
N GLY A 24 0.10 5.50 4.27
CA GLY A 24 -0.92 4.51 4.64
C GLY A 24 -0.88 3.29 3.73
N GLY A 25 -1.90 2.45 3.87
CA GLY A 25 -2.10 1.23 3.10
C GLY A 25 -1.58 -0.01 3.84
N ASN A 26 -2.38 -1.07 3.83
CA ASN A 26 -2.04 -2.30 4.54
C ASN A 26 -0.90 -3.05 3.84
N CYS A 27 -0.99 -3.26 2.51
CA CYS A 27 0.08 -3.88 1.74
C CYS A 27 1.43 -3.15 1.89
N PRO A 28 1.53 -1.81 1.72
CA PRO A 28 2.75 -1.08 1.98
C PRO A 28 3.32 -1.27 3.39
N ASN A 29 2.45 -1.25 4.41
CA ASN A 29 2.88 -1.44 5.80
C ASN A 29 3.37 -2.87 6.06
N SER A 30 2.66 -3.88 5.55
CA SER A 30 3.06 -5.29 5.66
C SER A 30 4.39 -5.54 4.95
N LEU A 31 4.59 -4.93 3.78
CA LEU A 31 5.83 -5.05 3.01
C LEU A 31 7.02 -4.42 3.75
N GLU A 32 6.84 -3.27 4.40
CA GLU A 32 7.86 -2.62 5.22
C GLU A 32 8.27 -3.49 6.41
N VAL A 33 7.30 -4.07 7.12
CA VAL A 33 7.57 -5.01 8.21
C VAL A 33 8.30 -6.24 7.70
N LEU A 34 7.89 -6.80 6.55
CA LEU A 34 8.56 -7.94 5.93
C LEU A 34 10.01 -7.61 5.56
N ALA A 35 10.27 -6.43 5.00
CA ALA A 35 11.63 -5.97 4.70
C ALA A 35 12.52 -5.93 5.96
N GLN A 36 11.97 -5.45 7.09
CA GLN A 36 12.68 -5.44 8.37
C GLN A 36 12.97 -6.87 8.87
N LEU A 37 11.99 -7.77 8.79
CA LEU A 37 12.15 -9.17 9.22
C LEU A 37 13.17 -9.92 8.36
N VAL A 38 13.14 -9.74 7.05
CA VAL A 38 14.10 -10.35 6.12
C VAL A 38 15.52 -9.84 6.40
N SER A 39 15.68 -8.55 6.69
CA SER A 39 16.98 -7.96 7.00
C SER A 39 17.56 -8.42 8.35
N ALA A 40 16.69 -8.70 9.32
CA ALA A 40 17.09 -9.17 10.65
C ALA A 40 17.34 -10.69 10.71
N GLY A 41 16.94 -11.42 9.66
CA GLY A 41 17.08 -12.88 9.60
C GLY A 41 18.52 -13.36 9.36
N PRO A 42 18.80 -14.66 9.55
CA PRO A 42 20.13 -15.23 9.30
C PRO A 42 20.55 -15.03 7.84
N ARG A 43 21.82 -14.63 7.63
CA ARG A 43 22.40 -14.25 6.32
C ARG A 43 22.42 -15.36 5.26
N HIS A 44 21.97 -16.57 5.60
CA HIS A 44 21.91 -17.74 4.67
C HIS A 44 20.55 -17.93 3.99
N ARG A 45 19.60 -17.01 4.15
CA ARG A 45 18.36 -17.07 3.39
C ARG A 45 18.58 -16.65 1.94
N LEU A 46 17.87 -17.33 1.04
CA LEU A 46 17.81 -17.01 -0.39
C LEU A 46 17.53 -15.50 -0.58
N PRO A 47 18.11 -14.86 -1.59
CA PRO A 47 17.85 -13.47 -1.87
C PRO A 47 16.36 -13.29 -2.13
N THR A 48 15.68 -12.66 -1.19
CA THR A 48 14.25 -12.36 -1.29
C THR A 48 14.12 -10.99 -1.94
N LYS A 49 13.47 -10.95 -3.10
CA LYS A 49 13.05 -9.70 -3.73
C LYS A 49 11.66 -9.34 -3.25
N LEU A 50 11.48 -8.12 -2.84
CA LEU A 50 10.19 -7.59 -2.39
C LEU A 50 9.64 -6.65 -3.47
N HIS A 51 8.40 -6.86 -3.86
CA HIS A 51 7.73 -6.04 -4.87
C HIS A 51 6.46 -5.44 -4.28
N LEU A 52 6.24 -4.16 -4.53
CA LEU A 52 4.93 -3.54 -4.33
C LEU A 52 4.21 -3.50 -5.67
N VAL A 53 2.98 -4.02 -5.68
CA VAL A 53 2.05 -3.87 -6.81
C VAL A 53 0.85 -3.06 -6.30
N SER A 54 0.69 -1.85 -6.82
CA SER A 54 -0.35 -0.91 -6.38
C SER A 54 -0.68 0.08 -7.47
N CYS A 55 -1.91 0.61 -7.47
CA CYS A 55 -2.23 1.79 -8.25
C CYS A 55 -1.68 3.02 -7.54
N LEU A 56 -0.92 3.83 -8.27
CA LEU A 56 -0.30 5.08 -7.82
C LEU A 56 -0.76 6.24 -8.71
N PRO A 57 -0.64 7.49 -8.24
CA PRO A 57 -0.84 8.65 -9.10
C PRO A 57 0.10 8.63 -10.31
N ASP A 58 0.01 9.64 -11.16
CA ASP A 58 0.90 9.81 -12.30
C ASP A 58 2.38 9.67 -11.87
N ALA A 59 3.17 9.02 -12.72
CA ALA A 59 4.60 8.78 -12.44
C ALA A 59 5.39 10.09 -12.19
N GLN A 60 4.94 11.20 -12.75
CA GLN A 60 5.55 12.53 -12.59
C GLN A 60 4.95 13.33 -11.44
N ALA A 61 3.90 12.84 -10.78
CA ALA A 61 3.27 13.55 -9.66
C ALA A 61 4.21 13.60 -8.44
N ALA A 62 4.26 14.74 -7.77
CA ALA A 62 5.06 14.92 -6.55
C ALA A 62 4.66 13.90 -5.46
N ALA A 63 3.35 13.60 -5.36
CA ALA A 63 2.83 12.63 -4.42
C ALA A 63 3.38 11.21 -4.66
N THR A 64 3.60 10.83 -5.92
CA THR A 64 4.21 9.54 -6.26
C THR A 64 5.65 9.48 -5.74
N ALA A 65 6.45 10.52 -5.98
CA ALA A 65 7.80 10.60 -5.45
C ALA A 65 7.84 10.53 -3.91
N GLU A 66 6.92 11.22 -3.23
CA GLU A 66 6.77 11.16 -1.77
C GLU A 66 6.44 9.75 -1.28
N ILE A 67 5.51 9.06 -1.94
CA ILE A 67 5.13 7.68 -1.59
C ILE A 67 6.33 6.76 -1.73
N LEU A 68 7.01 6.77 -2.87
CA LEU A 68 8.14 5.89 -3.13
C LEU A 68 9.31 6.15 -2.17
N SER A 69 9.63 7.42 -1.91
CA SER A 69 10.69 7.80 -0.98
C SER A 69 10.38 7.45 0.48
N SER A 70 9.09 7.33 0.83
CA SER A 70 8.66 7.02 2.20
C SER A 70 9.03 5.61 2.68
N PHE A 71 9.41 4.71 1.77
CA PHE A 71 9.94 3.39 2.13
C PHE A 71 11.40 3.44 2.61
N GLY A 72 12.07 4.58 2.40
CA GLY A 72 13.46 4.76 2.82
C GLY A 72 14.45 3.89 2.05
N ASN A 73 15.71 3.96 2.49
CA ASN A 73 16.81 3.15 1.93
C ASN A 73 17.12 2.02 2.92
N GLY A 74 16.16 1.12 3.14
CA GLY A 74 16.37 -0.05 3.98
C GLY A 74 17.39 -1.03 3.38
N PRO A 75 17.88 -2.00 4.17
CA PRO A 75 18.84 -3.01 3.71
C PRO A 75 18.26 -4.00 2.69
N VAL A 76 16.94 -4.06 2.56
CA VAL A 76 16.23 -4.82 1.55
C VAL A 76 15.49 -3.83 0.65
N GLU A 77 15.85 -3.83 -0.61
CA GLU A 77 15.23 -2.98 -1.62
C GLU A 77 13.82 -3.48 -1.95
N ILE A 78 12.88 -2.53 -2.05
CA ILE A 78 11.51 -2.80 -2.52
C ILE A 78 11.43 -2.31 -3.96
N ASP A 79 11.04 -3.22 -4.85
CA ASP A 79 10.86 -2.96 -6.27
C ASP A 79 9.43 -2.46 -6.54
N PHE A 80 9.31 -1.34 -7.24
CA PHE A 80 8.07 -0.68 -7.63
C PHE A 80 7.78 -0.77 -9.12
N SER A 81 8.59 -1.52 -9.89
CA SER A 81 8.51 -1.60 -11.35
C SER A 81 7.16 -2.12 -11.87
N HIS A 82 6.43 -2.84 -11.02
CA HIS A 82 5.10 -3.38 -11.35
C HIS A 82 3.94 -2.56 -10.77
N CYS A 83 4.21 -1.37 -10.24
CA CYS A 83 3.14 -0.43 -9.87
C CYS A 83 2.47 0.15 -11.12
N LEU A 84 1.16 0.37 -11.02
CA LEU A 84 0.34 0.95 -12.08
C LEU A 84 0.20 2.45 -11.85
N TYR A 85 0.81 3.25 -12.71
CA TYR A 85 0.75 4.71 -12.63
C TYR A 85 -0.46 5.22 -13.42
N ARG A 86 -1.34 5.98 -12.75
CA ARG A 86 -2.59 6.49 -13.34
C ARG A 86 -2.39 7.88 -13.91
N THR A 87 -2.16 7.97 -15.20
CA THR A 87 -1.95 9.24 -15.93
C THR A 87 -3.12 10.19 -15.71
N GLY A 88 -2.81 11.46 -15.40
CA GLY A 88 -3.79 12.51 -15.15
C GLY A 88 -4.36 12.51 -13.72
N HIS A 89 -3.87 11.65 -12.83
CA HIS A 89 -4.22 11.64 -11.41
C HIS A 89 -3.01 12.07 -10.57
N ASP A 90 -3.08 13.23 -9.93
CA ASP A 90 -1.96 13.79 -9.16
C ASP A 90 -2.02 13.44 -7.66
N ALA A 91 -3.19 13.04 -7.17
CA ALA A 91 -3.42 12.78 -5.75
C ALA A 91 -3.50 11.28 -5.43
N PRO A 92 -2.87 10.82 -4.35
CA PRO A 92 -3.00 9.45 -3.90
C PRO A 92 -4.32 9.20 -3.18
N ALA A 93 -4.72 7.92 -3.08
CA ALA A 93 -5.74 7.53 -2.13
C ALA A 93 -5.36 8.02 -0.72
N SER A 94 -6.25 8.74 -0.07
CA SER A 94 -5.97 9.43 1.18
C SER A 94 -7.00 9.13 2.25
N SER A 95 -6.56 9.08 3.50
CA SER A 95 -7.41 8.92 4.67
C SER A 95 -7.23 10.10 5.61
N TYR A 96 -8.32 10.83 5.82
CA TYR A 96 -8.40 11.92 6.80
C TYR A 96 -8.91 11.32 8.10
N ILE A 97 -8.08 11.36 9.14
CA ILE A 97 -8.35 10.70 10.42
C ILE A 97 -8.46 11.76 11.51
N ILE A 98 -9.59 11.80 12.19
CA ILE A 98 -9.81 12.59 13.41
C ILE A 98 -9.74 11.63 14.59
N ARG A 99 -8.84 11.90 15.54
CA ARG A 99 -8.68 11.13 16.78
C ARG A 99 -9.07 12.00 17.97
N SER A 100 -10.08 11.56 18.72
CA SER A 100 -10.46 12.17 19.99
C SER A 100 -9.49 11.79 21.09
N ALA A 101 -8.96 12.75 21.83
CA ALA A 101 -8.14 12.49 23.02
C ALA A 101 -9.00 12.02 24.19
N GLU A 102 -10.24 12.52 24.30
CA GLU A 102 -11.18 12.19 25.37
C GLU A 102 -11.59 10.70 25.38
N THR A 103 -11.92 10.18 24.19
CA THR A 103 -12.44 8.80 24.05
C THR A 103 -11.44 7.80 23.49
N GLY A 104 -10.32 8.29 22.92
CA GLY A 104 -9.38 7.47 22.17
C GLY A 104 -9.91 6.98 20.81
N SER A 105 -11.16 7.27 20.47
CA SER A 105 -11.80 6.87 19.21
C SER A 105 -11.21 7.61 18.00
N ARG A 106 -11.42 7.05 16.83
CA ARG A 106 -11.02 7.66 15.55
C ARG A 106 -12.14 7.56 14.53
N THR A 107 -12.32 8.62 13.78
CA THR A 107 -13.20 8.65 12.62
C THR A 107 -12.35 8.87 11.38
N ILE A 108 -12.63 8.11 10.32
CA ILE A 108 -11.84 8.07 9.11
C ILE A 108 -12.74 8.42 7.94
N VAL A 109 -12.33 9.43 7.15
CA VAL A 109 -12.92 9.76 5.86
C VAL A 109 -11.88 9.45 4.79
N ASN A 110 -12.23 8.59 3.84
CA ASN A 110 -11.36 8.23 2.73
C ASN A 110 -11.72 9.05 1.49
N TYR A 111 -10.70 9.43 0.75
CA TYR A 111 -10.81 9.94 -0.61
C TYR A 111 -9.93 9.10 -1.52
N ASN A 112 -10.48 8.64 -2.64
CA ASN A 112 -9.76 7.93 -3.68
C ASN A 112 -10.46 8.13 -5.02
N ASP A 113 -9.77 8.71 -5.98
CA ASP A 113 -10.20 8.85 -7.37
C ASP A 113 -9.29 8.10 -8.35
N LEU A 114 -8.30 7.36 -7.82
CA LEU A 114 -7.46 6.52 -8.67
C LEU A 114 -8.27 5.35 -9.21
N PRO A 115 -8.23 5.09 -10.53
CA PRO A 115 -8.79 3.88 -11.09
C PRO A 115 -8.20 2.63 -10.43
N GLU A 116 -9.07 1.74 -9.98
CA GLU A 116 -8.66 0.49 -9.37
C GLU A 116 -7.93 -0.41 -10.40
N MET A 117 -7.13 -1.35 -9.89
CA MET A 117 -6.49 -2.36 -10.73
C MET A 117 -7.55 -3.28 -11.33
N THR A 118 -7.51 -3.45 -12.63
CA THR A 118 -8.36 -4.40 -13.35
C THR A 118 -7.78 -5.82 -13.26
N PHE A 119 -8.63 -6.82 -13.51
CA PHE A 119 -8.18 -8.21 -13.56
C PHE A 119 -7.14 -8.43 -14.66
N GLY A 120 -7.34 -7.84 -15.86
CA GLY A 120 -6.37 -7.97 -16.96
C GLY A 120 -5.00 -7.37 -16.62
N GLU A 121 -4.96 -6.19 -16.00
CA GLU A 121 -3.68 -5.60 -15.53
C GLU A 121 -2.99 -6.52 -14.51
N PHE A 122 -3.76 -7.13 -13.60
CA PHE A 122 -3.19 -8.09 -12.66
C PHE A 122 -2.66 -9.35 -13.35
N GLU A 123 -3.37 -9.91 -14.35
CA GLU A 123 -2.91 -11.07 -15.12
C GLU A 123 -1.59 -10.77 -15.86
N GLU A 124 -1.46 -9.59 -16.46
CA GLU A 124 -0.21 -9.16 -17.11
C GLU A 124 0.95 -9.11 -16.11
N ILE A 125 0.72 -8.49 -14.94
CA ILE A 125 1.72 -8.42 -13.87
C ILE A 125 2.07 -9.82 -13.38
N ALA A 126 1.09 -10.65 -13.07
CA ALA A 126 1.31 -12.02 -12.57
C ALA A 126 2.10 -12.86 -13.59
N SER A 127 1.85 -12.69 -14.88
CA SER A 127 2.58 -13.37 -15.95
C SER A 127 4.06 -12.98 -16.00
N ALA A 128 4.40 -11.72 -15.67
CA ALA A 128 5.79 -11.29 -15.58
C ALA A 128 6.54 -12.01 -14.47
N PHE A 129 5.86 -12.42 -13.40
CA PHE A 129 6.48 -13.20 -12.32
C PHE A 129 6.58 -14.71 -12.60
N ALA A 130 5.78 -15.25 -13.52
CA ALA A 130 5.82 -16.67 -13.88
C ALA A 130 7.15 -17.12 -14.51
N GLY A 131 7.92 -16.17 -15.07
CA GLY A 131 9.25 -16.39 -15.67
C GLY A 131 10.44 -16.22 -14.73
N TYR A 132 10.23 -15.89 -13.47
CA TYR A 132 11.32 -15.73 -12.50
C TYR A 132 11.85 -17.11 -12.06
N GLY A 133 12.80 -17.58 -12.83
CA GLY A 133 13.75 -18.71 -12.71
C GLY A 133 13.64 -19.61 -11.46
N GLY A 134 12.61 -20.46 -11.36
CA GLY A 134 12.60 -21.58 -10.40
C GLY A 134 12.42 -21.22 -8.92
N GLY A 135 12.17 -19.96 -8.58
CA GLY A 135 11.89 -19.52 -7.21
C GLY A 135 10.40 -19.58 -6.88
N GLU A 136 10.09 -19.83 -5.60
CA GLU A 136 8.72 -19.73 -5.10
C GLU A 136 8.31 -18.25 -5.06
N CYS A 137 7.13 -17.92 -5.60
CA CYS A 137 6.53 -16.59 -5.55
C CYS A 137 5.37 -16.62 -4.56
N TRP A 138 5.36 -15.67 -3.63
CA TRP A 138 4.29 -15.52 -2.66
C TRP A 138 3.57 -14.18 -2.82
N TRP A 139 2.24 -14.21 -2.87
CA TRP A 139 1.39 -13.05 -3.05
C TRP A 139 0.61 -12.75 -1.79
N HIS A 140 0.61 -11.46 -1.39
CA HIS A 140 -0.22 -10.94 -0.32
C HIS A 140 -1.19 -9.90 -0.88
N PHE A 141 -2.49 -10.09 -0.63
CA PHE A 141 -3.55 -9.22 -1.09
C PHE A 141 -4.27 -8.59 0.09
N GLU A 142 -4.52 -7.28 0.00
CA GLU A 142 -5.40 -6.54 0.89
C GLU A 142 -6.59 -6.03 0.07
N VAL A 143 -7.71 -6.71 0.17
CA VAL A 143 -8.90 -6.42 -0.62
C VAL A 143 -9.95 -5.73 0.24
N ARG A 144 -10.37 -4.52 -0.15
CA ARG A 144 -11.42 -3.78 0.56
C ARG A 144 -12.83 -4.16 0.16
N GLN A 145 -13.03 -4.50 -1.10
CA GLN A 145 -14.34 -4.82 -1.65
C GLN A 145 -14.18 -5.82 -2.79
N VAL A 146 -14.80 -6.98 -2.64
CA VAL A 146 -14.88 -7.98 -3.70
C VAL A 146 -16.22 -7.83 -4.38
N THR A 147 -16.26 -7.12 -5.49
CA THR A 147 -17.51 -6.98 -6.28
C THR A 147 -17.78 -8.20 -7.17
N ARG A 148 -16.77 -9.00 -7.51
CA ARG A 148 -16.82 -10.37 -8.07
C ARG A 148 -15.41 -10.97 -8.05
N VAL A 149 -15.23 -12.03 -7.29
CA VAL A 149 -14.07 -12.92 -7.46
C VAL A 149 -14.53 -14.05 -8.38
N GLY A 150 -14.05 -14.04 -9.62
CA GLY A 150 -13.85 -15.31 -10.31
C GLY A 150 -12.80 -16.08 -9.50
N SER A 151 -13.07 -17.34 -9.19
CA SER A 151 -12.17 -18.20 -8.42
C SER A 151 -10.74 -18.13 -8.99
N ILE A 152 -9.82 -17.54 -8.23
CA ILE A 152 -8.39 -17.69 -8.50
C ILE A 152 -8.04 -19.11 -8.06
N VAL A 153 -8.09 -20.03 -9.01
CA VAL A 153 -7.51 -21.36 -8.83
C VAL A 153 -6.00 -21.14 -8.82
N SER A 154 -5.37 -21.29 -7.65
CA SER A 154 -3.94 -21.46 -7.56
C SER A 154 -3.58 -22.74 -8.33
N ARG A 155 -3.11 -22.61 -9.56
CA ARG A 155 -2.42 -23.70 -10.22
C ARG A 155 -1.08 -23.80 -9.53
N GLY A 156 -0.98 -24.72 -8.59
CA GLY A 156 0.30 -25.17 -8.09
C GLY A 156 1.15 -25.57 -9.28
N CYS A 157 2.37 -25.08 -9.35
CA CYS A 157 3.41 -25.66 -10.19
C CYS A 157 3.65 -27.07 -9.67
N HIS A 158 3.09 -28.06 -10.36
CA HIS A 158 3.51 -29.45 -10.24
C HIS A 158 4.40 -29.75 -11.43
N ASP A 159 5.62 -30.19 -11.12
CA ASP A 159 6.68 -30.84 -11.89
C ASP A 159 7.51 -29.96 -12.79
#